data_50e16caf64fa030d45d976593e6413df
#
_entry.id   50e16caf64fa030d45d976593e6413df
#
_cell.length_a   1.000
_cell.length_b   1.000
_cell.length_c   1.000
_cell.angle_alpha   90.00
_cell.angle_beta   90.00
_cell.angle_gamma   90.00
#
_symmetry.space_group_name_H-M   'P 1'
#
loop_
_entity.id
_entity.type
_entity.pdbx_description
1 polymer ?
#
loop_
_entity_poly.entity_id
_entity_poly.type
_entity_poly.pdbx_seq_one_letter_code
_entity_poly.pdbx_strand_id
1 'polypeptide(L)'
;MMRSANRRAGLVIGGLLAVLGIAGLIASIGVPLADTEGVALVAALTVNPLQGILTLATGAALIVPATRSLDASRRVNGVVGTLLLAAGIGGLYLIGTEFNVLAITSTNSLIQFAVSAVLLVAALGADRPPRDDPAAH
;
A
#
# COMPACT_ATOMS: atom_id res chain seq x y z
N MET A 1 -23.03 -3.69 7.40
CA MET A 1 -22.10 -4.84 7.30
C MET A 1 -21.31 -4.76 6.01
N MET A 2 -19.99 -4.72 6.08
CA MET A 2 -19.15 -4.57 4.87
C MET A 2 -18.95 -5.93 4.20
N ARG A 3 -19.75 -6.23 3.19
CA ARG A 3 -19.65 -7.45 2.40
C ARG A 3 -18.73 -7.31 1.18
N SER A 4 -18.40 -6.08 0.79
CA SER A 4 -17.58 -5.79 -0.40
C SER A 4 -16.12 -6.17 -0.17
N ALA A 5 -15.53 -6.90 -1.10
CA ALA A 5 -14.11 -7.26 -1.09
C ALA A 5 -13.21 -6.04 -1.16
N ASN A 6 -13.59 -5.02 -1.97
CA ASN A 6 -12.82 -3.77 -2.05
C ASN A 6 -12.80 -3.01 -0.74
N ARG A 7 -13.94 -2.88 -0.07
CA ARG A 7 -14.00 -2.19 1.22
C ARG A 7 -13.21 -2.94 2.30
N ARG A 8 -13.29 -4.27 2.32
CA ARG A 8 -12.49 -5.10 3.24
C ARG A 8 -11.00 -4.96 2.95
N ALA A 9 -10.59 -5.06 1.70
CA ALA A 9 -9.19 -4.87 1.30
C ALA A 9 -8.68 -3.48 1.71
N GLY A 10 -9.43 -2.42 1.41
CA GLY A 10 -9.09 -1.06 1.82
C GLY A 10 -8.94 -0.88 3.33
N LEU A 11 -9.82 -1.47 4.12
CA LEU A 11 -9.75 -1.39 5.59
C LEU A 11 -8.60 -2.22 6.17
N VAL A 12 -8.45 -3.46 5.75
CA VAL A 12 -7.43 -4.37 6.30
C VAL A 12 -6.04 -3.90 5.88
N ILE A 13 -5.82 -3.69 4.59
CA ILE A 13 -4.54 -3.22 4.06
C ILE A 13 -4.23 -1.82 4.58
N GLY A 14 -5.22 -0.92 4.53
CA GLY A 14 -5.07 0.44 5.03
C GLY A 14 -4.74 0.47 6.53
N GLY A 15 -5.39 -0.34 7.34
CA GLY A 15 -5.11 -0.50 8.76
C GLY A 15 -3.70 -1.03 9.03
N LEU A 16 -3.27 -2.05 8.30
CA LEU A 16 -1.91 -2.59 8.40
C LEU A 16 -0.86 -1.56 8.00
N LEU A 17 -1.08 -0.82 6.91
CA LEU A 17 -0.15 0.23 6.48
C LEU A 17 -0.13 1.41 7.46
N ALA A 18 -1.26 1.78 8.04
CA ALA A 18 -1.30 2.84 9.06
C ALA A 18 -0.49 2.45 10.30
N VAL A 19 -0.67 1.22 10.80
CA VAL A 19 0.13 0.70 11.93
C VAL A 19 1.62 0.64 11.57
N LEU A 20 1.94 0.14 10.38
CA LEU A 20 3.31 0.04 9.90
C LEU A 20 3.95 1.44 9.75
N GLY A 21 3.20 2.42 9.24
CA GLY A 21 3.65 3.80 9.10
C GLY A 21 3.94 4.45 10.45
N ILE A 22 3.05 4.27 11.44
CA ILE A 22 3.26 4.76 12.80
C ILE A 22 4.49 4.09 13.44
N ALA A 23 4.58 2.77 13.34
CA ALA A 23 5.73 2.03 13.86
C ALA A 23 7.05 2.48 13.20
N GLY A 24 7.03 2.72 11.89
CA GLY A 24 8.17 3.24 11.15
C GLY A 24 8.58 4.64 11.59
N LEU A 25 7.63 5.53 11.84
CA LEU A 25 7.90 6.87 12.38
C LEU A 25 8.51 6.81 13.77
N ILE A 26 8.02 5.95 14.64
CA ILE A 26 8.56 5.76 15.98
C ILE A 26 9.99 5.20 15.92
N ALA A 27 10.22 4.16 15.12
CA ALA A 27 11.51 3.51 14.96
C ALA A 27 12.58 4.45 14.36
N SER A 28 12.16 5.40 13.51
CA SER A 28 13.06 6.32 12.83
C SER A 28 13.21 7.69 13.51
N ILE A 29 12.80 7.81 14.77
CA ILE A 29 13.05 9.03 15.57
C ILE A 29 14.55 9.32 15.62
N GLY A 30 14.93 10.55 15.25
CA GLY A 30 16.34 10.97 15.20
C GLY A 30 17.08 10.62 13.92
N VAL A 31 16.44 9.88 13.00
CA VAL A 31 16.98 9.60 11.67
C VAL A 31 16.65 10.75 10.72
N PRO A 32 17.57 11.18 9.83
CA PRO A 32 17.26 12.18 8.82
C PRO A 32 16.06 11.77 7.97
N LEU A 33 15.25 12.76 7.55
CA LEU A 33 13.95 12.54 6.87
C LEU A 33 14.04 11.58 5.68
N ALA A 34 15.04 11.73 4.83
CA ALA A 34 15.23 10.96 3.61
C ALA A 34 16.55 10.15 3.65
N ASP A 35 16.90 9.63 4.83
CA ASP A 35 18.09 8.80 5.00
C ASP A 35 18.03 7.56 4.10
N THR A 36 19.07 7.34 3.30
CA THR A 36 19.07 6.28 2.29
C THR A 36 19.27 4.88 2.87
N GLU A 37 19.84 4.78 4.06
CA GLU A 37 20.05 3.49 4.74
C GLU A 37 18.87 3.13 5.64
N GLY A 38 18.26 4.13 6.28
CA GLY A 38 17.15 3.95 7.20
C GLY A 38 17.53 3.13 8.45
N VAL A 39 16.51 2.65 9.13
CA VAL A 39 16.65 1.74 10.29
C VAL A 39 15.83 0.48 10.06
N ALA A 40 16.29 -0.65 10.56
CA ALA A 40 15.54 -1.89 10.52
C ALA A 40 14.34 -1.80 11.48
N LEU A 41 13.14 -2.05 10.97
CA LEU A 41 11.92 -2.13 11.76
C LEU A 41 11.69 -3.56 12.24
N VAL A 42 11.63 -4.50 11.30
CA VAL A 42 11.48 -5.95 11.55
C VAL A 42 12.28 -6.68 10.49
N ALA A 43 13.16 -7.59 10.88
CA ALA A 43 14.01 -8.35 9.97
C ALA A 43 14.70 -7.45 8.95
N ALA A 44 14.49 -7.69 7.64
CA ALA A 44 15.07 -6.91 6.56
C ALA A 44 14.18 -5.74 6.09
N LEU A 45 13.08 -5.45 6.78
CA LEU A 45 12.21 -4.30 6.50
C LEU A 45 12.85 -3.04 7.09
N THR A 46 13.27 -2.13 6.23
CA THR A 46 13.90 -0.85 6.60
C THR A 46 12.93 0.30 6.43
N VAL A 47 13.05 1.29 7.28
CA VAL A 47 12.21 2.49 7.27
C VAL A 47 13.06 3.73 7.52
N ASN A 48 12.59 4.87 6.99
CA ASN A 48 13.01 6.20 7.40
C ASN A 48 11.76 7.06 7.65
N PRO A 49 11.89 8.28 8.20
CA PRO A 49 10.71 9.09 8.50
C PRO A 49 9.87 9.40 7.26
N LEU A 50 10.47 9.65 6.11
CA LEU A 50 9.72 9.93 4.86
C LEU A 50 8.87 8.74 4.44
N GLN A 51 9.43 7.54 4.47
CA GLN A 51 8.71 6.31 4.17
C GLN A 51 7.58 6.07 5.18
N GLY A 52 7.83 6.31 6.47
CA GLY A 52 6.81 6.20 7.52
C GLY A 52 5.61 7.13 7.26
N ILE A 53 5.86 8.38 6.90
CA ILE A 53 4.82 9.37 6.52
C ILE A 53 4.01 8.87 5.31
N LEU A 54 4.69 8.44 4.25
CA LEU A 54 4.03 7.98 3.02
C LEU A 54 3.22 6.70 3.27
N THR A 55 3.73 5.79 4.07
CA THR A 55 3.03 4.54 4.42
C THR A 55 1.78 4.83 5.24
N LEU A 56 1.87 5.73 6.22
CA LEU A 56 0.73 6.16 7.02
C LEU A 56 -0.33 6.87 6.15
N ALA A 57 0.10 7.80 5.29
CA ALA A 57 -0.78 8.51 4.36
C ALA A 57 -1.48 7.54 3.39
N THR A 58 -0.77 6.54 2.89
CA THR A 58 -1.34 5.48 2.03
C THR A 58 -2.39 4.66 2.78
N GLY A 59 -2.11 4.31 4.03
CA GLY A 59 -3.07 3.63 4.90
C GLY A 59 -4.36 4.43 5.08
N ALA A 60 -4.24 5.73 5.41
CA ALA A 60 -5.38 6.63 5.54
C ALA A 60 -6.15 6.79 4.22
N ALA A 61 -5.44 6.90 3.09
CA ALA A 61 -6.04 7.01 1.76
C ALA A 61 -6.87 5.76 1.38
N LEU A 62 -6.54 4.59 1.90
CA LEU A 62 -7.31 3.36 1.71
C LEU A 62 -8.51 3.26 2.67
N ILE A 63 -8.33 3.64 3.93
CA ILE A 63 -9.37 3.52 4.97
C ILE A 63 -10.54 4.47 4.69
N VAL A 64 -10.27 5.73 4.39
CA VAL A 64 -11.32 6.76 4.25
C VAL A 64 -12.34 6.39 3.16
N PRO A 65 -11.95 6.05 1.91
CA PRO A 65 -12.91 5.63 0.90
C PRO A 65 -13.63 4.32 1.26
N ALA A 66 -12.93 3.39 1.91
CA ALA A 66 -13.50 2.12 2.32
C ALA A 66 -14.64 2.27 3.32
N THR A 67 -14.63 3.31 4.15
CA THR A 67 -15.72 3.63 5.06
C THR A 67 -16.88 4.37 4.38
N ARG A 68 -16.65 5.01 3.24
CA ARG A 68 -17.64 5.86 2.56
C ARG A 68 -18.47 5.10 1.53
N SER A 69 -17.84 4.55 0.51
CA SER A 69 -18.56 3.88 -0.57
C SER A 69 -17.74 2.80 -1.26
N LEU A 70 -18.44 1.85 -1.92
CA LEU A 70 -17.82 0.81 -2.73
C LEU A 70 -17.04 1.41 -3.92
N ASP A 71 -17.66 2.35 -4.64
CA ASP A 71 -17.04 2.94 -5.83
C ASP A 71 -15.75 3.72 -5.48
N ALA A 72 -15.79 4.51 -4.41
CA ALA A 72 -14.61 5.23 -3.95
C ALA A 72 -13.51 4.26 -3.52
N SER A 73 -13.85 3.22 -2.76
CA SER A 73 -12.91 2.19 -2.32
C SER A 73 -12.26 1.48 -3.49
N ARG A 74 -13.06 1.06 -4.48
CA ARG A 74 -12.57 0.37 -5.68
C ARG A 74 -11.62 1.22 -6.51
N ARG A 75 -11.95 2.50 -6.73
CA ARG A 75 -11.08 3.43 -7.47
C ARG A 75 -9.76 3.65 -6.75
N VAL A 76 -9.81 3.90 -5.45
CA VAL A 76 -8.60 4.16 -4.66
C VAL A 76 -7.75 2.90 -4.53
N ASN A 77 -8.33 1.73 -4.33
CA ASN A 77 -7.59 0.46 -4.33
C ASN A 77 -6.84 0.26 -5.67
N GLY A 78 -7.47 0.58 -6.79
CA GLY A 78 -6.85 0.50 -8.12
C GLY A 78 -5.69 1.47 -8.27
N VAL A 79 -5.87 2.72 -7.89
CA VAL A 79 -4.84 3.76 -7.96
C VAL A 79 -3.67 3.44 -7.03
N VAL A 80 -3.95 3.16 -5.77
CA VAL A 80 -2.91 2.83 -4.77
C VAL A 80 -2.18 1.55 -5.15
N GLY A 81 -2.91 0.51 -5.58
CA GLY A 81 -2.31 -0.74 -6.05
C GLY A 81 -1.34 -0.51 -7.21
N THR A 82 -1.72 0.31 -8.19
CA THR A 82 -0.87 0.66 -9.33
C THR A 82 0.36 1.46 -8.89
N LEU A 83 0.20 2.45 -8.00
CA LEU A 83 1.30 3.25 -7.47
C LEU A 83 2.28 2.40 -6.66
N LEU A 84 1.78 1.47 -5.84
CA LEU A 84 2.64 0.55 -5.07
C LEU A 84 3.38 -0.44 -5.97
N LEU A 85 2.76 -0.89 -7.06
CA LEU A 85 3.44 -1.73 -8.05
C LEU A 85 4.59 -0.96 -8.70
N ALA A 86 4.33 0.25 -9.15
CA ALA A 86 5.36 1.11 -9.74
C ALA A 86 6.48 1.44 -8.74
N ALA A 87 6.11 1.75 -7.50
CA ALA A 87 7.08 2.03 -6.43
C ALA A 87 7.92 0.79 -6.08
N GLY A 88 7.32 -0.39 -6.06
CA GLY A 88 8.03 -1.64 -5.83
C GLY A 88 9.05 -1.94 -6.92
N ILE A 89 8.67 -1.77 -8.18
CA ILE A 89 9.56 -1.95 -9.33
C ILE A 89 10.67 -0.89 -9.30
N GLY A 90 10.31 0.39 -9.20
CA GLY A 90 11.27 1.49 -9.15
C GLY A 90 12.22 1.40 -7.97
N GLY A 91 11.71 1.00 -6.82
CA GLY A 91 12.50 0.81 -5.60
C GLY A 91 13.65 -0.18 -5.77
N LEU A 92 13.44 -1.28 -6.51
CA LEU A 92 14.51 -2.25 -6.77
C LEU A 92 15.70 -1.65 -7.51
N TYR A 93 15.46 -0.66 -8.39
CA TYR A 93 16.54 0.05 -9.10
C TYR A 93 17.25 1.09 -8.24
N LEU A 94 16.64 1.54 -7.16
CA LEU A 94 17.20 2.56 -6.28
C LEU A 94 18.04 1.97 -5.14
N ILE A 95 17.94 0.67 -4.87
CA ILE A 95 18.70 0.00 -3.80
C ILE A 95 20.20 0.21 -3.99
N GLY A 96 20.87 0.67 -2.94
CA GLY A 96 22.30 0.94 -2.94
C GLY A 96 22.71 2.24 -3.64
N THR A 97 21.76 3.07 -4.05
CA THR A 97 22.02 4.37 -4.67
C THR A 97 21.71 5.53 -3.72
N GLU A 98 22.27 6.70 -3.98
CA GLU A 98 21.97 7.94 -3.26
C GLU A 98 20.53 8.47 -3.51
N PHE A 99 19.85 7.95 -4.52
CA PHE A 99 18.46 8.30 -4.86
C PHE A 99 17.43 7.50 -4.07
N ASN A 100 17.86 6.55 -3.23
CA ASN A 100 16.98 5.73 -2.40
C ASN A 100 16.48 6.49 -1.16
N VAL A 101 15.82 7.61 -1.39
CA VAL A 101 15.32 8.51 -0.34
C VAL A 101 14.25 7.91 0.57
N LEU A 102 13.72 6.73 0.22
CA LEU A 102 12.76 5.98 1.02
C LEU A 102 13.38 4.79 1.76
N ALA A 103 14.70 4.63 1.71
CA ALA A 103 15.42 3.51 2.32
C ALA A 103 14.83 2.13 1.95
N ILE A 104 14.41 1.97 0.69
CA ILE A 104 13.77 0.74 0.19
C ILE A 104 14.80 -0.38 0.13
N THR A 105 14.39 -1.55 0.61
CA THR A 105 15.12 -2.82 0.46
C THR A 105 14.31 -3.77 -0.42
N SER A 106 14.90 -4.92 -0.77
CA SER A 106 14.16 -5.97 -1.50
C SER A 106 12.93 -6.45 -0.72
N THR A 107 13.00 -6.51 0.60
CA THR A 107 11.86 -6.86 1.46
C THR A 107 10.75 -5.82 1.37
N ASN A 108 11.09 -4.52 1.37
CA ASN A 108 10.11 -3.44 1.18
C ASN A 108 9.39 -3.58 -0.16
N SER A 109 10.13 -3.82 -1.24
CA SER A 109 9.57 -4.00 -2.59
C SER A 109 8.68 -5.25 -2.67
N LEU A 110 9.06 -6.35 -2.04
CA LEU A 110 8.23 -7.56 -1.96
C LEU A 110 6.89 -7.32 -1.27
N ILE A 111 6.90 -6.60 -0.16
CA ILE A 111 5.68 -6.21 0.55
C ILE A 111 4.81 -5.31 -0.34
N GLN A 112 5.40 -4.34 -1.02
CA GLN A 112 4.69 -3.48 -1.96
C GLN A 112 4.04 -4.28 -3.09
N PHE A 113 4.72 -5.29 -3.65
CA PHE A 113 4.15 -6.18 -4.66
C PHE A 113 2.97 -7.00 -4.11
N ALA A 114 3.10 -7.57 -2.93
CA ALA A 114 2.04 -8.35 -2.30
C ALA A 114 0.80 -7.48 -2.03
N VAL A 115 0.98 -6.30 -1.46
CA VAL A 115 -0.11 -5.34 -1.20
C VAL A 115 -0.75 -4.88 -2.50
N SER A 116 0.06 -4.53 -3.50
CA SER A 116 -0.40 -4.15 -4.83
C SER A 116 -1.26 -5.24 -5.46
N ALA A 117 -0.82 -6.49 -5.43
CA ALA A 117 -1.56 -7.63 -5.99
C ALA A 117 -2.95 -7.77 -5.35
N VAL A 118 -3.05 -7.70 -4.02
CA VAL A 118 -4.34 -7.78 -3.31
C VAL A 118 -5.26 -6.63 -3.70
N LEU A 119 -4.75 -5.40 -3.71
CA LEU A 119 -5.54 -4.20 -4.05
C LEU A 119 -6.01 -4.22 -5.51
N LEU A 120 -5.14 -4.61 -6.45
CA LEU A 120 -5.48 -4.67 -7.88
C LEU A 120 -6.46 -5.80 -8.18
N VAL A 121 -6.29 -6.98 -7.59
CA VAL A 121 -7.25 -8.08 -7.73
C VAL A 121 -8.62 -7.67 -7.22
N ALA A 122 -8.69 -7.00 -6.07
CA ALA A 122 -9.94 -6.48 -5.54
C ALA A 122 -10.57 -5.42 -6.46
N ALA A 123 -9.76 -4.47 -6.95
CA ALA A 123 -10.25 -3.37 -7.79
C ALA A 123 -10.73 -3.84 -9.17
N LEU A 124 -10.02 -4.80 -9.79
CA LEU A 124 -10.29 -5.23 -11.16
C LEU A 124 -11.27 -6.40 -11.25
N GLY A 125 -11.32 -7.25 -10.24
CA GLY A 125 -12.06 -8.52 -10.30
C GLY A 125 -13.23 -8.65 -9.35
N ALA A 126 -13.14 -8.09 -8.15
CA ALA A 126 -14.16 -8.26 -7.13
C ALA A 126 -15.29 -7.22 -7.24
N ASP A 127 -16.44 -7.56 -6.63
CA ASP A 127 -17.59 -6.67 -6.51
C ASP A 127 -18.17 -6.20 -7.86
N ARG A 128 -17.97 -6.97 -8.93
CA ARG A 128 -18.65 -6.71 -10.21
C ARG A 128 -20.08 -7.24 -10.14
N PRO A 129 -21.06 -6.50 -10.66
CA PRO A 129 -22.39 -7.06 -10.83
C PRO A 129 -22.33 -8.29 -11.75
N PRO A 130 -23.21 -9.29 -11.56
CA PRO A 130 -23.33 -10.39 -12.51
C PRO A 130 -23.50 -9.82 -13.91
N ARG A 131 -22.79 -10.34 -14.90
CA ARG A 131 -23.08 -10.04 -16.29
C ARG A 131 -24.46 -10.58 -16.57
N ASP A 132 -25.36 -9.70 -17.00
CA ASP A 132 -26.60 -10.14 -17.61
C ASP A 132 -26.24 -10.99 -18.82
N ASP A 133 -26.50 -12.29 -18.73
CA ASP A 133 -26.27 -13.20 -19.83
C ASP A 133 -27.38 -12.97 -20.89
N PRO A 134 -27.06 -12.44 -22.09
CA PRO A 134 -28.04 -12.21 -23.12
C PRO A 134 -28.74 -13.51 -23.61
N ALA A 135 -28.20 -14.67 -23.24
CA ALA A 135 -28.76 -15.99 -23.58
C ALA A 135 -29.81 -16.48 -22.56
N ALA A 136 -30.09 -15.73 -21.49
CA ALA A 136 -31.08 -16.10 -20.48
C ALA A 136 -32.52 -15.64 -20.79
N HIS A 137 -32.84 -15.22 -22.04
CA HIS A 137 -34.17 -14.84 -22.48
C HIS A 137 -34.66 -15.76 -23.59
#